data_f50738e163afb811a584211363d75418
#
_entry.id   f50738e163afb811a584211363d75418
#
_cell.length_a   1.000
_cell.length_b   1.000
_cell.length_c   1.000
_cell.angle_alpha   90.00
_cell.angle_beta   90.00
_cell.angle_gamma   90.00
#
_symmetry.space_group_name_H-M   'P 1'
#
loop_
_entity.id
_entity.type
_entity.pdbx_description
1 polymer ?
#
loop_
_entity_poly.entity_id
_entity_poly.type
_entity_poly.pdbx_seq_one_letter_code
_entity_poly.pdbx_strand_id
1 'polypeptide(L)'
;MLKKFLIILALLIIPSTTYSYDVIGLTDVNPEKNAYIHNNYGLMYLDMGQYYAAIQEFKIAISLNPNTQASSVYYNNLGETYLKLGYYSMSLDCFERAINKNPLNFKYYLNLVTSYQYMGILDKKLNTLTKNKQTPLDDISIGLIYIAKGQKQKGIAMLDSFVMKEPKLYITDGVKYYLQQFTDLQKK
;
A
#
# COMPACT_ATOMS: atom_id res chain seq x y z
N MET A 1 42.80 31.93 -62.85
CA MET A 1 43.06 32.56 -61.54
C MET A 1 41.97 32.16 -60.58
N LEU A 2 42.26 31.17 -59.72
CA LEU A 2 41.31 30.67 -58.73
C LEU A 2 41.54 31.46 -57.45
N LYS A 3 40.56 32.29 -57.10
CA LYS A 3 40.58 32.96 -55.80
C LYS A 3 40.11 31.95 -54.68
N LYS A 4 41.05 31.56 -53.82
CA LYS A 4 40.81 30.73 -52.65
C LYS A 4 40.07 31.59 -51.63
N PHE A 5 38.79 31.26 -51.38
CA PHE A 5 38.05 31.78 -50.22
C PHE A 5 38.52 31.00 -49.01
N LEU A 6 39.20 31.67 -48.10
CA LEU A 6 39.58 31.17 -46.78
C LEU A 6 38.41 31.48 -45.87
N ILE A 7 37.61 30.45 -45.53
CA ILE A 7 36.58 30.57 -44.49
C ILE A 7 37.29 30.39 -43.17
N ILE A 8 37.46 31.49 -42.42
CA ILE A 8 37.93 31.45 -41.04
C ILE A 8 36.73 31.07 -40.18
N LEU A 9 36.69 29.81 -39.75
CA LEU A 9 35.74 29.33 -38.76
C LEU A 9 36.16 29.87 -37.38
N ALA A 10 35.61 30.98 -36.95
CA ALA A 10 35.81 31.48 -35.60
C ALA A 10 35.04 30.55 -34.64
N LEU A 11 35.75 29.62 -34.01
CA LEU A 11 35.25 28.88 -32.86
C LEU A 11 34.98 29.89 -31.73
N LEU A 12 33.72 30.27 -31.56
CA LEU A 12 33.26 30.91 -30.35
C LEU A 12 33.42 29.92 -29.21
N ILE A 13 34.53 30.03 -28.50
CA ILE A 13 34.70 29.39 -27.19
C ILE A 13 33.76 30.14 -26.27
N ILE A 14 32.54 29.63 -26.13
CA ILE A 14 31.65 30.04 -25.06
C ILE A 14 32.28 29.52 -23.76
N PRO A 15 32.76 30.38 -22.85
CA PRO A 15 33.20 29.90 -21.55
C PRO A 15 32.02 29.18 -20.92
N SER A 16 32.17 27.88 -20.69
CA SER A 16 31.25 27.12 -19.85
C SER A 16 31.39 27.68 -18.43
N THR A 17 30.71 28.80 -18.16
CA THR A 17 30.42 29.16 -16.79
C THR A 17 29.54 28.06 -16.25
N THR A 18 30.16 27.09 -15.58
CA THR A 18 29.45 26.21 -14.69
C THR A 18 28.79 27.11 -13.65
N TYR A 19 27.52 27.47 -13.88
CA TYR A 19 26.70 27.99 -12.81
C TYR A 19 26.60 26.82 -11.83
N SER A 20 27.48 26.85 -10.83
CA SER A 20 27.24 26.17 -9.58
C SER A 20 25.99 26.85 -9.03
N TYR A 21 24.83 26.27 -9.29
CA TYR A 21 23.66 26.56 -8.48
C TYR A 21 24.05 26.02 -7.09
N ASP A 22 24.55 26.90 -6.26
CA ASP A 22 24.51 26.69 -4.82
C ASP A 22 23.03 26.53 -4.48
N VAL A 23 22.61 25.27 -4.38
CA VAL A 23 21.30 24.89 -3.91
C VAL A 23 21.29 25.19 -2.41
N ILE A 24 21.26 26.51 -2.13
CA ILE A 24 21.08 27.03 -0.78
C ILE A 24 19.69 26.56 -0.35
N GLY A 25 19.64 25.56 0.54
CA GLY A 25 18.42 25.12 1.20
C GLY A 25 18.00 23.68 0.99
N LEU A 26 18.76 22.83 0.24
CA LEU A 26 18.43 21.39 0.14
C LEU A 26 19.11 20.52 1.21
N THR A 27 19.69 21.13 2.24
CA THR A 27 20.38 20.38 3.30
C THR A 27 19.45 19.73 4.32
N ASP A 28 18.13 19.92 4.18
CA ASP A 28 17.15 19.33 5.10
C ASP A 28 16.02 18.62 4.36
N VAL A 29 16.35 17.87 3.30
CA VAL A 29 15.38 16.95 2.68
C VAL A 29 15.25 15.74 3.60
N ASN A 30 14.33 15.82 4.55
CA ASN A 30 13.92 14.68 5.33
C ASN A 30 12.99 13.81 4.48
N PRO A 31 13.49 12.69 3.88
CA PRO A 31 12.69 11.88 2.96
C PRO A 31 11.45 11.31 3.64
N GLU A 32 11.52 11.01 4.92
CA GLU A 32 10.41 10.49 5.71
C GLU A 32 9.30 11.54 5.86
N LYS A 33 9.64 12.78 6.21
CA LYS A 33 8.71 13.90 6.30
C LYS A 33 8.06 14.18 4.94
N ASN A 34 8.85 14.17 3.87
CA ASN A 34 8.32 14.40 2.51
C ASN A 34 7.42 13.24 2.07
N ALA A 35 7.76 11.99 2.38
CA ALA A 35 6.91 10.84 2.12
C ALA A 35 5.54 10.98 2.82
N TYR A 36 5.53 11.43 4.06
CA TYR A 36 4.30 11.70 4.80
C TYR A 36 3.45 12.81 4.14
N ILE A 37 4.09 13.89 3.67
CA ILE A 37 3.40 14.99 2.97
C ILE A 37 2.75 14.48 1.68
N HIS A 38 3.49 13.72 0.85
CA HIS A 38 2.95 13.14 -0.38
C HIS A 38 1.81 12.15 -0.10
N ASN A 39 1.92 11.34 0.95
CA ASN A 39 0.81 10.50 1.37
C ASN A 39 -0.46 11.31 1.69
N ASN A 40 -0.31 12.44 2.39
CA ASN A 40 -1.45 13.31 2.71
C ASN A 40 -2.05 13.98 1.47
N TYR A 41 -1.22 14.40 0.50
CA TYR A 41 -1.72 14.85 -0.81
C TYR A 41 -2.48 13.74 -1.54
N GLY A 42 -1.96 12.50 -1.49
CA GLY A 42 -2.65 11.34 -2.04
C GLY A 42 -4.03 11.13 -1.44
N LEU A 43 -4.16 11.23 -0.11
CA LEU A 43 -5.45 11.13 0.59
C LEU A 43 -6.39 12.27 0.18
N MET A 44 -5.90 13.50 0.10
CA MET A 44 -6.69 14.65 -0.36
C MET A 44 -7.23 14.43 -1.78
N TYR A 45 -6.40 13.99 -2.72
CA TYR A 45 -6.84 13.68 -4.08
C TYR A 45 -7.82 12.52 -4.14
N LEU A 46 -7.63 11.51 -3.26
CA LEU A 46 -8.55 10.38 -3.14
C LEU A 46 -9.95 10.83 -2.69
N ASP A 47 -10.02 11.73 -1.72
CA ASP A 47 -11.28 12.30 -1.21
C ASP A 47 -11.97 13.18 -2.27
N MET A 48 -11.20 13.84 -3.14
CA MET A 48 -11.70 14.59 -4.30
C MET A 48 -12.11 13.69 -5.49
N GLY A 49 -11.95 12.37 -5.39
CA GLY A 49 -12.19 11.42 -6.49
C GLY A 49 -11.15 11.49 -7.61
N GLN A 50 -10.04 12.19 -7.41
CA GLN A 50 -8.94 12.31 -8.37
C GLN A 50 -7.96 11.13 -8.23
N TYR A 51 -8.44 9.93 -8.54
CA TYR A 51 -7.73 8.68 -8.27
C TYR A 51 -6.33 8.58 -8.90
N TYR A 52 -6.16 9.08 -10.13
CA TYR A 52 -4.84 9.03 -10.79
C TYR A 52 -3.82 9.97 -10.15
N ALA A 53 -4.25 11.16 -9.69
CA ALA A 53 -3.39 12.06 -8.92
C ALA A 53 -3.01 11.42 -7.57
N ALA A 54 -3.98 10.83 -6.87
CA ALA A 54 -3.72 10.10 -5.62
C ALA A 54 -2.68 8.97 -5.81
N ILE A 55 -2.79 8.19 -6.90
CA ILE A 55 -1.82 7.14 -7.23
C ILE A 55 -0.40 7.70 -7.37
N GLN A 56 -0.23 8.84 -8.06
CA GLN A 56 1.09 9.45 -8.23
C GLN A 56 1.68 9.87 -6.89
N GLU A 57 0.90 10.52 -6.05
CA GLU A 57 1.33 10.98 -4.74
C GLU A 57 1.72 9.80 -3.81
N PHE A 58 0.93 8.74 -3.77
CA PHE A 58 1.28 7.55 -2.99
C PHE A 58 2.54 6.86 -3.52
N LYS A 59 2.76 6.82 -4.83
CA LYS A 59 4.00 6.29 -5.41
C LYS A 59 5.21 7.14 -5.05
N ILE A 60 5.09 8.46 -5.04
CA ILE A 60 6.16 9.36 -4.58
C ILE A 60 6.45 9.09 -3.10
N ALA A 61 5.41 9.01 -2.25
CA ALA A 61 5.59 8.69 -0.83
C ALA A 61 6.34 7.37 -0.62
N ILE A 62 5.99 6.32 -1.37
CA ILE A 62 6.66 5.02 -1.33
C ILE A 62 8.12 5.15 -1.79
N SER A 63 8.39 5.89 -2.87
CA SER A 63 9.76 6.05 -3.40
C SER A 63 10.70 6.78 -2.43
N LEU A 64 10.16 7.75 -1.69
CA LEU A 64 10.91 8.52 -0.71
C LEU A 64 11.21 7.73 0.58
N ASN A 65 10.33 6.79 0.96
CA ASN A 65 10.49 6.01 2.18
C ASN A 65 10.04 4.54 2.00
N PRO A 66 10.74 3.74 1.15
CA PRO A 66 10.26 2.44 0.69
C PRO A 66 10.35 1.31 1.71
N ASN A 67 11.27 1.40 2.66
CA ASN A 67 11.69 0.27 3.52
C ASN A 67 11.34 0.42 4.99
N THR A 68 10.42 1.29 5.33
CA THR A 68 10.00 1.52 6.71
C THR A 68 8.61 0.93 6.98
N GLN A 69 8.28 0.79 8.26
CA GLN A 69 6.93 0.43 8.66
C GLN A 69 5.89 1.47 8.19
N ALA A 70 6.26 2.76 8.12
CA ALA A 70 5.38 3.82 7.62
C ALA A 70 4.95 3.57 6.17
N SER A 71 5.81 2.99 5.33
CA SER A 71 5.47 2.68 3.93
C SER A 71 4.32 1.68 3.80
N SER A 72 4.01 0.90 4.84
CA SER A 72 2.85 0.01 4.84
C SER A 72 1.54 0.78 4.65
N VAL A 73 1.44 1.98 5.25
CA VAL A 73 0.28 2.87 5.11
C VAL A 73 0.17 3.36 3.67
N TYR A 74 1.29 3.74 3.06
CA TYR A 74 1.31 4.25 1.68
C TYR A 74 0.91 3.15 0.68
N TYR A 75 1.41 1.93 0.86
CA TYR A 75 0.98 0.77 0.07
C TYR A 75 -0.51 0.47 0.27
N ASN A 76 -1.01 0.51 1.50
CA ASN A 76 -2.44 0.30 1.74
C ASN A 76 -3.30 1.34 1.03
N ASN A 77 -2.96 2.63 1.12
CA ASN A 77 -3.71 3.71 0.49
C ASN A 77 -3.67 3.62 -1.04
N LEU A 78 -2.52 3.27 -1.61
CA LEU A 78 -2.38 2.97 -3.04
C LEU A 78 -3.26 1.77 -3.46
N GLY A 79 -3.27 0.70 -2.65
CA GLY A 79 -4.11 -0.47 -2.85
C GLY A 79 -5.61 -0.16 -2.81
N GLU A 80 -6.06 0.64 -1.85
CA GLU A 80 -7.45 1.11 -1.77
C GLU A 80 -7.84 1.96 -2.99
N THR A 81 -6.92 2.79 -3.49
CA THR A 81 -7.14 3.58 -4.70
C THR A 81 -7.28 2.70 -5.93
N TYR A 82 -6.41 1.69 -6.09
CA TYR A 82 -6.53 0.72 -7.17
C TYR A 82 -7.82 -0.11 -7.07
N LEU A 83 -8.24 -0.47 -5.86
CA LEU A 83 -9.49 -1.20 -5.63
C LEU A 83 -10.72 -0.40 -6.11
N LYS A 84 -10.75 0.92 -5.81
CA LYS A 84 -11.79 1.84 -6.29
C LYS A 84 -11.85 1.95 -7.81
N LEU A 85 -10.71 1.84 -8.49
CA LEU A 85 -10.61 1.85 -9.96
C LEU A 85 -10.88 0.48 -10.61
N GLY A 86 -11.09 -0.59 -9.83
CA GLY A 86 -11.26 -1.94 -10.34
C GLY A 86 -9.94 -2.64 -10.74
N TYR A 87 -8.79 -2.07 -10.40
CA TYR A 87 -7.48 -2.66 -10.69
C TYR A 87 -7.09 -3.68 -9.61
N TYR A 88 -7.88 -4.75 -9.51
CA TYR A 88 -7.84 -5.71 -8.39
C TYR A 88 -6.49 -6.41 -8.22
N SER A 89 -5.81 -6.73 -9.32
CA SER A 89 -4.47 -7.35 -9.24
C SER A 89 -3.42 -6.39 -8.66
N MET A 90 -3.49 -5.10 -9.02
CA MET A 90 -2.59 -4.08 -8.47
C MET A 90 -2.90 -3.80 -7.00
N SER A 91 -4.19 -3.77 -6.63
CA SER A 91 -4.59 -3.61 -5.23
C SER A 91 -4.09 -4.76 -4.36
N LEU A 92 -4.18 -5.99 -4.88
CA LEU A 92 -3.67 -7.19 -4.20
C LEU A 92 -2.17 -7.09 -3.91
N ASP A 93 -1.34 -6.77 -4.91
CA ASP A 93 0.12 -6.59 -4.71
C ASP A 93 0.41 -5.52 -3.65
N CYS A 94 -0.34 -4.42 -3.67
CA CYS A 94 -0.18 -3.35 -2.70
C CYS A 94 -0.51 -3.80 -1.27
N PHE A 95 -1.60 -4.55 -1.05
CA PHE A 95 -1.96 -5.05 0.27
C PHE A 95 -1.00 -6.13 0.78
N GLU A 96 -0.51 -7.01 -0.09
CA GLU A 96 0.54 -7.97 0.26
C GLU A 96 1.83 -7.25 0.70
N ARG A 97 2.23 -6.18 0.01
CA ARG A 97 3.36 -5.33 0.43
C ARG A 97 3.09 -4.60 1.76
N ALA A 98 1.89 -4.09 1.97
CA ALA A 98 1.51 -3.45 3.23
C ALA A 98 1.64 -4.43 4.41
N ILE A 99 1.15 -5.66 4.26
CA ILE A 99 1.26 -6.73 5.27
C ILE A 99 2.74 -7.09 5.50
N ASN A 100 3.54 -7.22 4.44
CA ASN A 100 4.96 -7.52 4.57
C ASN A 100 5.74 -6.45 5.34
N LYS A 101 5.33 -5.18 5.25
CA LYS A 101 5.95 -4.07 6.00
C LYS A 101 5.42 -3.93 7.43
N ASN A 102 4.14 -4.21 7.63
CA ASN A 102 3.49 -4.19 8.95
C ASN A 102 2.41 -5.28 9.04
N PRO A 103 2.77 -6.49 9.47
CA PRO A 103 1.82 -7.61 9.55
C PRO A 103 0.80 -7.48 10.68
N LEU A 104 0.94 -6.49 11.56
CA LEU A 104 0.08 -6.35 12.73
C LEU A 104 -1.09 -5.36 12.54
N ASN A 105 -1.34 -4.91 11.31
CA ASN A 105 -2.49 -4.06 11.01
C ASN A 105 -3.63 -4.87 10.38
N PHE A 106 -4.70 -5.06 11.14
CA PHE A 106 -5.86 -5.87 10.74
C PHE A 106 -6.56 -5.36 9.46
N LYS A 107 -6.62 -4.04 9.25
CA LYS A 107 -7.23 -3.44 8.06
C LYS A 107 -6.62 -3.96 6.76
N TYR A 108 -5.31 -4.26 6.75
CA TYR A 108 -4.65 -4.76 5.54
C TYR A 108 -5.15 -6.14 5.13
N TYR A 109 -5.48 -7.00 6.09
CA TYR A 109 -6.06 -8.32 5.83
C TYR A 109 -7.50 -8.23 5.31
N LEU A 110 -8.30 -7.29 5.84
CA LEU A 110 -9.63 -7.00 5.31
C LEU A 110 -9.56 -6.59 3.85
N ASN A 111 -8.68 -5.64 3.53
CA ASN A 111 -8.49 -5.14 2.17
C ASN A 111 -7.95 -6.23 1.23
N LEU A 112 -7.02 -7.05 1.71
CA LEU A 112 -6.48 -8.20 0.99
C LEU A 112 -7.60 -9.18 0.59
N VAL A 113 -8.43 -9.60 1.56
CA VAL A 113 -9.53 -10.54 1.32
C VAL A 113 -10.61 -9.92 0.42
N THR A 114 -10.86 -8.63 0.52
CA THR A 114 -11.73 -7.88 -0.39
C THR A 114 -11.22 -7.98 -1.83
N SER A 115 -9.90 -7.84 -2.05
CA SER A 115 -9.31 -8.02 -3.39
C SER A 115 -9.48 -9.45 -3.90
N TYR A 116 -9.29 -10.48 -3.05
CA TYR A 116 -9.55 -11.87 -3.42
C TYR A 116 -11.01 -12.09 -3.85
N GLN A 117 -11.95 -11.45 -3.15
CA GLN A 117 -13.37 -11.54 -3.47
C GLN A 117 -13.70 -10.95 -4.85
N TYR A 118 -13.21 -9.73 -5.14
CA TYR A 118 -13.41 -9.11 -6.45
C TYR A 118 -12.74 -9.86 -7.60
N MET A 119 -11.63 -10.54 -7.32
CA MET A 119 -10.93 -11.39 -8.30
C MET A 119 -11.57 -12.79 -8.45
N GLY A 120 -12.52 -13.18 -7.60
CA GLY A 120 -13.14 -14.51 -7.63
C GLY A 120 -12.19 -15.65 -7.21
N ILE A 121 -11.13 -15.36 -6.44
CA ILE A 121 -10.08 -16.35 -6.09
C ILE A 121 -10.11 -16.81 -4.63
N LEU A 122 -11.21 -16.55 -3.91
CA LEU A 122 -11.33 -16.92 -2.49
C LEU A 122 -11.04 -18.41 -2.23
N ASP A 123 -11.59 -19.33 -3.05
CA ASP A 123 -11.37 -20.77 -2.89
C ASP A 123 -9.92 -21.17 -3.11
N LYS A 124 -9.30 -20.63 -4.15
CA LYS A 124 -7.87 -20.86 -4.45
C LYS A 124 -6.99 -20.42 -3.28
N LYS A 125 -7.24 -19.21 -2.76
CA LYS A 125 -6.46 -18.66 -1.65
C LYS A 125 -6.72 -19.40 -0.34
N LEU A 126 -7.97 -19.77 -0.06
CA LEU A 126 -8.31 -20.63 1.10
C LEU A 126 -7.53 -21.94 1.08
N ASN A 127 -7.55 -22.66 -0.06
CA ASN A 127 -6.84 -23.92 -0.21
C ASN A 127 -5.32 -23.76 -0.04
N THR A 128 -4.76 -22.68 -0.56
CA THR A 128 -3.31 -22.39 -0.42
C THR A 128 -2.95 -22.13 1.04
N LEU A 129 -3.68 -21.24 1.72
CA LEU A 129 -3.41 -20.86 3.10
C LEU A 129 -3.61 -22.02 4.08
N THR A 130 -4.65 -22.84 3.87
CA THR A 130 -4.89 -24.00 4.75
C THR A 130 -3.84 -25.09 4.60
N LYS A 131 -3.28 -25.30 3.40
CA LYS A 131 -2.23 -26.28 3.15
C LYS A 131 -0.86 -25.81 3.63
N ASN A 132 -0.57 -24.54 3.49
CA ASN A 132 0.76 -23.95 3.71
C ASN A 132 0.77 -22.95 4.88
N LYS A 133 -0.07 -23.18 5.88
CA LYS A 133 -0.13 -22.32 7.06
C LYS A 133 1.24 -22.25 7.75
N GLN A 134 1.80 -21.04 7.86
CA GLN A 134 3.13 -20.80 8.42
C GLN A 134 3.08 -20.04 9.75
N THR A 135 2.09 -19.17 9.91
CA THR A 135 2.01 -18.26 11.05
C THR A 135 0.60 -18.24 11.66
N PRO A 136 0.44 -17.84 12.93
CA PRO A 136 -0.88 -17.60 13.50
C PRO A 136 -1.69 -16.53 12.74
N LEU A 137 -1.02 -15.58 12.09
CA LEU A 137 -1.68 -14.51 11.32
C LEU A 137 -2.42 -15.04 10.08
N ASP A 138 -2.06 -16.22 9.58
CA ASP A 138 -2.78 -16.89 8.48
C ASP A 138 -4.23 -17.21 8.89
N ASP A 139 -4.49 -17.47 10.19
CA ASP A 139 -5.83 -17.69 10.71
C ASP A 139 -6.74 -16.47 10.50
N ILE A 140 -6.18 -15.27 10.52
CA ILE A 140 -6.93 -14.03 10.24
C ILE A 140 -7.41 -14.05 8.79
N SER A 141 -6.51 -14.29 7.84
CA SER A 141 -6.87 -14.36 6.41
C SER A 141 -7.88 -15.47 6.15
N ILE A 142 -7.67 -16.65 6.72
CA ILE A 142 -8.57 -17.81 6.57
C ILE A 142 -9.95 -17.50 7.15
N GLY A 143 -10.02 -16.94 8.35
CA GLY A 143 -11.26 -16.54 9.00
C GLY A 143 -12.06 -15.52 8.19
N LEU A 144 -11.37 -14.48 7.69
CA LEU A 144 -11.97 -13.47 6.82
C LEU A 144 -12.45 -14.04 5.50
N ILE A 145 -11.70 -14.98 4.89
CA ILE A 145 -12.13 -15.68 3.65
C ILE A 145 -13.41 -16.48 3.91
N TYR A 146 -13.53 -17.20 5.04
CA TYR A 146 -14.78 -17.90 5.38
C TYR A 146 -15.95 -16.93 5.50
N ILE A 147 -15.76 -15.77 6.14
CA ILE A 147 -16.79 -14.73 6.24
C ILE A 147 -17.19 -14.22 4.85
N ALA A 148 -16.22 -13.89 4.00
CA ALA A 148 -16.45 -13.41 2.63
C ALA A 148 -17.18 -14.44 1.75
N LYS A 149 -17.01 -15.74 2.02
CA LYS A 149 -17.72 -16.85 1.37
C LYS A 149 -19.14 -17.11 1.95
N GLY A 150 -19.60 -16.30 2.90
CA GLY A 150 -20.89 -16.49 3.59
C GLY A 150 -20.89 -17.52 4.71
N GLN A 151 -19.75 -18.17 5.00
CA GLN A 151 -19.58 -19.12 6.11
C GLN A 151 -19.25 -18.40 7.42
N LYS A 152 -20.13 -17.46 7.81
CA LYS A 152 -19.89 -16.50 8.91
C LYS A 152 -19.50 -17.16 10.23
N GLN A 153 -20.26 -18.17 10.69
CA GLN A 153 -19.99 -18.84 11.98
C GLN A 153 -18.61 -19.48 12.00
N LYS A 154 -18.20 -20.11 10.89
CA LYS A 154 -16.88 -20.74 10.79
C LYS A 154 -15.76 -19.70 10.82
N GLY A 155 -15.94 -18.59 10.12
CA GLY A 155 -14.96 -17.49 10.12
C GLY A 155 -14.86 -16.81 11.47
N ILE A 156 -15.99 -16.52 12.13
CA ILE A 156 -16.04 -15.96 13.50
C ILE A 156 -15.31 -16.89 14.48
N ALA A 157 -15.66 -18.19 14.50
CA ALA A 157 -15.01 -19.15 15.39
C ALA A 157 -13.48 -19.22 15.19
N MET A 158 -13.01 -19.07 13.94
CA MET A 158 -11.56 -19.04 13.66
C MET A 158 -10.91 -17.76 14.19
N LEU A 159 -11.52 -16.60 13.99
CA LEU A 159 -11.02 -15.33 14.52
C LEU A 159 -11.06 -15.28 16.06
N ASP A 160 -12.11 -15.82 16.70
CA ASP A 160 -12.17 -15.96 18.16
C ASP A 160 -11.06 -16.89 18.68
N SER A 161 -10.83 -18.00 18.00
CA SER A 161 -9.70 -18.90 18.34
C SER A 161 -8.34 -18.20 18.24
N PHE A 162 -8.16 -17.34 17.22
CA PHE A 162 -6.95 -16.51 17.09
C PHE A 162 -6.83 -15.54 18.28
N VAL A 163 -7.88 -14.83 18.63
CA VAL A 163 -7.90 -13.88 19.76
C VAL A 163 -7.54 -14.56 21.06
N MET A 164 -8.01 -15.80 21.28
CA MET A 164 -7.71 -16.58 22.49
C MET A 164 -6.24 -17.05 22.52
N LYS A 165 -5.67 -17.42 21.39
CA LYS A 165 -4.29 -17.92 21.29
C LYS A 165 -3.26 -16.80 21.34
N GLU A 166 -3.60 -15.64 20.76
CA GLU A 166 -2.69 -14.52 20.58
C GLU A 166 -3.23 -13.23 21.23
N PRO A 167 -3.56 -13.24 22.53
CA PRO A 167 -4.27 -12.12 23.19
C PRO A 167 -3.42 -10.85 23.31
N LYS A 168 -2.10 -10.95 23.18
CA LYS A 168 -1.14 -9.84 23.37
C LYS A 168 -0.64 -9.22 22.08
N LEU A 169 -0.98 -9.78 20.91
CA LEU A 169 -0.58 -9.17 19.65
C LEU A 169 -1.39 -7.90 19.39
N TYR A 170 -0.73 -6.85 18.92
CA TYR A 170 -1.38 -5.57 18.61
C TYR A 170 -2.57 -5.71 17.64
N ILE A 171 -2.46 -6.61 16.67
CA ILE A 171 -3.52 -6.90 15.70
C ILE A 171 -4.79 -7.48 16.34
N THR A 172 -4.65 -8.13 17.50
CA THR A 172 -5.76 -8.80 18.19
C THR A 172 -6.88 -7.83 18.58
N ASP A 173 -6.55 -6.60 18.93
CA ASP A 173 -7.56 -5.58 19.24
C ASP A 173 -8.39 -5.20 18.01
N GLY A 174 -7.77 -5.13 16.84
CA GLY A 174 -8.47 -4.93 15.57
C GLY A 174 -9.42 -6.09 15.23
N VAL A 175 -8.99 -7.34 15.51
CA VAL A 175 -9.83 -8.53 15.33
C VAL A 175 -11.00 -8.53 16.28
N LYS A 176 -10.80 -8.22 17.57
CA LYS A 176 -11.88 -8.09 18.58
C LYS A 176 -12.91 -7.05 18.18
N TYR A 177 -12.45 -5.86 17.79
CA TYR A 177 -13.33 -4.79 17.32
C TYR A 177 -14.19 -5.23 16.14
N TYR A 178 -13.60 -5.92 15.17
CA TYR A 178 -14.32 -6.48 14.02
C TYR A 178 -15.37 -7.52 14.45
N LEU A 179 -15.04 -8.42 15.38
CA LEU A 179 -15.95 -9.44 15.88
C LEU A 179 -17.15 -8.84 16.65
N GLN A 180 -16.93 -7.75 17.38
CA GLN A 180 -18.02 -7.04 18.08
C GLN A 180 -19.13 -6.57 17.15
N GLN A 181 -18.80 -6.19 15.92
CA GLN A 181 -19.80 -5.76 14.92
C GLN A 181 -20.81 -6.87 14.60
N PHE A 182 -20.41 -8.15 14.67
CA PHE A 182 -21.34 -9.27 14.44
C PHE A 182 -22.25 -9.53 15.63
N THR A 183 -21.78 -9.29 16.85
CA THR A 183 -22.61 -9.46 18.07
C THR A 183 -23.65 -8.36 18.22
N ASP A 184 -23.33 -7.14 17.82
CA ASP A 184 -24.24 -6.00 17.89
C ASP A 184 -25.35 -6.06 16.82
N LEU A 185 -25.09 -6.67 15.67
CA LEU A 185 -26.08 -6.93 14.63
C LEU A 185 -27.08 -8.03 15.02
N GLN A 186 -26.75 -8.91 15.96
CA GLN A 186 -27.65 -9.96 16.45
C GLN A 186 -28.61 -9.48 17.55
N LYS A 187 -28.33 -8.30 18.13
CA LYS A 187 -29.15 -7.69 19.19
C LYS A 187 -30.21 -6.72 18.68
N LYS A 188 -30.22 -6.42 17.38
CA LYS A 188 -31.22 -5.60 16.68
C LYS A 188 -32.21 -6.49 15.91
#